data_17e5a80b593bb3ebd3fcb78ff1dce9c0
#
_entry.id   17e5a80b593bb3ebd3fcb78ff1dce9c0
#
_cell.length_a   1.000
_cell.length_b   1.000
_cell.length_c   1.000
_cell.angle_alpha   90.00
_cell.angle_beta   90.00
_cell.angle_gamma   90.00
#
_symmetry.space_group_name_H-M   'P 1'
#
loop_
_entity.id
_entity.type
_entity.pdbx_description
1 polymer ?
#
loop_
_entity_poly.entity_id
_entity_poly.type
_entity_poly.pdbx_seq_one_letter_code
_entity_poly.pdbx_strand_id
1 'polypeptide(L)'
;TGFGVIDLHGRQQTYVASGCIKTPPKAVLSERIAVLFEHITEVIDTYQPTVSAIEQVFVNVNPAATLMLGQARGACVAALVHGKLPVHEYTALQVKQAVVGQGKAAKEQVQHMVVQMLRLNGTPSTDAADALAVAITHALRNHNLAAQIQQGLSVKRGRFTTR
;
A
#
# COMPACT_ATOMS: atom_id res chain seq x y z
N THR A 1 -6.30 1.02 -10.52
CA THR A 1 -5.93 0.99 -9.09
C THR A 1 -5.57 -0.43 -8.68
N GLY A 2 -4.35 -0.63 -8.18
CA GLY A 2 -3.92 -1.93 -7.67
C GLY A 2 -4.37 -2.17 -6.23
N PHE A 3 -4.53 -3.44 -5.87
CA PHE A 3 -4.58 -3.89 -4.49
C PHE A 3 -3.62 -5.06 -4.27
N GLY A 4 -3.15 -5.23 -3.04
CA GLY A 4 -2.29 -6.34 -2.64
C GLY A 4 -2.54 -6.68 -1.18
N VAL A 5 -2.67 -7.98 -0.89
CA VAL A 5 -2.90 -8.53 0.44
C VAL A 5 -1.78 -9.49 0.78
N ILE A 6 -1.18 -9.31 1.94
CA ILE A 6 -0.14 -10.18 2.47
C ILE A 6 -0.46 -10.54 3.92
N ASP A 7 -0.05 -11.73 4.34
CA ASP A 7 -0.02 -12.12 5.74
C ASP A 7 1.35 -11.89 6.35
N LEU A 8 1.38 -11.53 7.62
CA LEU A 8 2.61 -11.33 8.38
C LEU A 8 2.63 -12.26 9.60
N HIS A 9 3.53 -13.25 9.58
CA HIS A 9 3.80 -14.14 10.70
C HIS A 9 5.23 -13.89 11.23
N GLY A 10 5.34 -13.10 12.29
CA GLY A 10 6.64 -12.62 12.77
C GLY A 10 7.36 -11.78 11.71
N ARG A 11 8.47 -12.29 11.14
CA ARG A 11 9.19 -11.64 10.04
C ARG A 11 8.81 -12.16 8.65
N GLN A 12 8.11 -13.27 8.59
CA GLN A 12 7.74 -13.88 7.33
C GLN A 12 6.53 -13.18 6.73
N GLN A 13 6.69 -12.72 5.49
CA GLN A 13 5.63 -12.15 4.67
C GLN A 13 5.17 -13.20 3.66
N THR A 14 3.87 -13.46 3.63
CA THR A 14 3.28 -14.43 2.71
C THR A 14 2.29 -13.74 1.81
N TYR A 15 2.39 -13.97 0.51
CA TYR A 15 1.42 -13.49 -0.47
C TYR A 15 0.06 -14.15 -0.24
N VAL A 16 -1.00 -13.34 -0.25
CA VAL A 16 -2.39 -13.82 -0.20
C VAL A 16 -3.09 -13.55 -1.51
N ALA A 17 -3.14 -12.29 -1.93
CA ALA A 17 -3.83 -11.89 -3.15
C ALA A 17 -3.31 -10.56 -3.69
N SER A 18 -3.48 -10.34 -4.98
CA SER A 18 -3.30 -9.02 -5.59
C SER A 18 -4.08 -8.91 -6.88
N GLY A 19 -4.37 -7.70 -7.29
CA GLY A 19 -5.09 -7.46 -8.54
C GLY A 19 -5.14 -5.99 -8.91
N CYS A 20 -5.88 -5.71 -9.99
CA CYS A 20 -6.11 -4.36 -10.48
C CYS A 20 -7.61 -4.11 -10.67
N ILE A 21 -8.15 -3.15 -9.95
CA ILE A 21 -9.52 -2.66 -10.12
C ILE A 21 -9.54 -1.72 -11.32
N LYS A 22 -10.26 -2.14 -12.36
CA LYS A 22 -10.42 -1.36 -13.59
C LYS A 22 -11.77 -0.66 -13.56
N THR A 23 -11.75 0.67 -13.69
CA THR A 23 -12.97 1.45 -13.84
C THR A 23 -13.29 1.65 -15.33
N PRO A 24 -14.57 1.70 -15.75
CA PRO A 24 -14.91 1.94 -17.14
C PRO A 24 -14.33 3.28 -17.61
N PRO A 25 -13.60 3.35 -18.72
CA PRO A 25 -12.85 4.56 -19.12
C PRO A 25 -13.77 5.71 -19.54
N LYS A 26 -15.00 5.42 -20.00
CA LYS A 26 -16.00 6.41 -20.43
C LYS A 26 -17.05 6.73 -19.36
N ALA A 27 -17.01 6.09 -18.21
CA ALA A 27 -17.94 6.32 -17.12
C ALA A 27 -17.71 7.70 -16.48
N VAL A 28 -18.76 8.30 -15.98
CA VAL A 28 -18.68 9.54 -15.20
C VAL A 28 -17.94 9.29 -13.89
N LEU A 29 -17.41 10.35 -13.29
CA LEU A 29 -16.57 10.24 -12.09
C LEU A 29 -17.25 9.49 -10.94
N SER A 30 -18.54 9.77 -10.69
CA SER A 30 -19.31 9.11 -9.61
C SER A 30 -19.39 7.59 -9.80
N GLU A 31 -19.61 7.11 -11.01
CA GLU A 31 -19.65 5.68 -11.31
C GLU A 31 -18.28 5.04 -11.10
N ARG A 32 -17.20 5.71 -11.51
CA ARG A 32 -15.82 5.23 -11.30
C ARG A 32 -15.45 5.17 -9.81
N ILE A 33 -15.91 6.15 -9.02
CA ILE A 33 -15.72 6.17 -7.56
C ILE A 33 -16.50 5.01 -6.92
N ALA A 34 -17.76 4.78 -7.34
CA ALA A 34 -18.56 3.67 -6.84
C ALA A 34 -17.88 2.32 -7.07
N VAL A 35 -17.38 2.07 -8.30
CA VAL A 35 -16.64 0.85 -8.63
C VAL A 35 -15.41 0.66 -7.73
N LEU A 36 -14.65 1.73 -7.47
CA LEU A 36 -13.48 1.63 -6.59
C LEU A 36 -13.88 1.30 -5.15
N PHE A 37 -14.90 1.98 -4.63
CA PHE A 37 -15.39 1.76 -3.28
C PHE A 37 -15.91 0.33 -3.09
N GLU A 38 -16.75 -0.15 -4.00
CA GLU A 38 -17.35 -1.48 -3.97
C GLU A 38 -16.29 -2.57 -4.01
N HIS A 39 -15.35 -2.51 -4.97
CA HIS A 39 -14.33 -3.54 -5.10
C HIS A 39 -13.32 -3.55 -3.95
N ILE A 40 -12.96 -2.39 -3.38
CA ILE A 40 -12.14 -2.37 -2.15
C ILE A 40 -12.91 -2.98 -0.98
N THR A 41 -14.21 -2.72 -0.87
CA THR A 41 -15.06 -3.36 0.15
C THR A 41 -15.10 -4.87 -0.05
N GLU A 42 -15.26 -5.38 -1.28
CA GLU A 42 -15.20 -6.81 -1.59
C GLU A 42 -13.85 -7.43 -1.19
N VAL A 43 -12.74 -6.74 -1.44
CA VAL A 43 -11.40 -7.19 -1.01
C VAL A 43 -11.33 -7.29 0.52
N ILE A 44 -11.86 -6.29 1.24
CA ILE A 44 -11.92 -6.29 2.71
C ILE A 44 -12.76 -7.47 3.21
N ASP A 45 -13.93 -7.66 2.66
CA ASP A 45 -14.86 -8.73 3.08
C ASP A 45 -14.32 -10.12 2.76
N THR A 46 -13.60 -10.26 1.64
CA THR A 46 -13.03 -11.55 1.21
C THR A 46 -11.81 -11.95 2.05
N TYR A 47 -10.89 -11.04 2.27
CA TYR A 47 -9.60 -11.36 2.89
C TYR A 47 -9.50 -10.96 4.36
N GLN A 48 -10.46 -10.20 4.89
CA GLN A 48 -10.55 -9.79 6.31
C GLN A 48 -9.23 -9.25 6.87
N PRO A 49 -8.59 -8.26 6.22
CA PRO A 49 -7.34 -7.71 6.70
C PRO A 49 -7.55 -7.00 8.04
N THR A 50 -6.51 -6.97 8.88
CA THR A 50 -6.54 -6.28 10.19
C THR A 50 -6.04 -4.85 10.13
N VAL A 51 -5.37 -4.49 9.04
CA VAL A 51 -4.75 -3.17 8.84
C VAL A 51 -4.66 -2.87 7.34
N SER A 52 -4.61 -1.61 6.99
CA SER A 52 -4.44 -1.18 5.61
C SER A 52 -3.32 -0.16 5.45
N ALA A 53 -2.77 -0.11 4.25
CA ALA A 53 -1.75 0.85 3.87
C ALA A 53 -2.04 1.40 2.47
N ILE A 54 -1.77 2.70 2.25
CA ILE A 54 -2.00 3.37 0.98
C ILE A 54 -0.85 4.32 0.66
N GLU A 55 -0.58 4.50 -0.63
CA GLU A 55 0.42 5.47 -1.07
C GLU A 55 -0.11 6.91 -0.95
N GLN A 56 0.76 7.82 -0.50
CA GLN A 56 0.48 9.26 -0.54
C GLN A 56 0.66 9.78 -1.96
N VAL A 57 -0.34 10.52 -2.42
CA VAL A 57 -0.30 11.20 -3.72
C VAL A 57 0.21 12.63 -3.53
N PHE A 58 1.21 13.02 -4.33
CA PHE A 58 1.69 14.40 -4.41
C PHE A 58 1.22 15.07 -5.68
N VAL A 59 1.15 16.40 -5.65
CA VAL A 59 0.81 17.21 -6.82
C VAL A 59 1.82 16.95 -7.95
N ASN A 60 1.33 16.57 -9.11
CA ASN A 60 2.11 16.36 -10.30
C ASN A 60 1.98 17.56 -11.25
N VAL A 61 2.77 17.57 -12.33
CA VAL A 61 2.79 18.61 -13.36
C VAL A 61 1.41 18.82 -14.01
N ASN A 62 0.55 17.81 -14.05
CA ASN A 62 -0.82 17.90 -14.56
C ASN A 62 -1.83 17.99 -13.40
N PRO A 63 -2.40 19.17 -13.10
CA PRO A 63 -3.36 19.35 -12.02
C PRO A 63 -4.64 18.51 -12.17
N ALA A 64 -5.15 18.37 -13.41
CA ALA A 64 -6.37 17.59 -13.66
C ALA A 64 -6.16 16.10 -13.36
N ALA A 65 -5.03 15.53 -13.79
CA ALA A 65 -4.67 14.15 -13.48
C ALA A 65 -4.46 13.95 -11.97
N THR A 66 -3.84 14.93 -11.30
CA THR A 66 -3.65 14.91 -9.85
C THR A 66 -4.98 14.92 -9.11
N LEU A 67 -5.94 15.76 -9.54
CA LEU A 67 -7.27 15.81 -8.94
C LEU A 67 -8.01 14.47 -9.09
N MET A 68 -8.00 13.89 -10.29
CA MET A 68 -8.62 12.58 -10.54
C MET A 68 -7.99 11.47 -9.68
N LEU A 69 -6.67 11.47 -9.54
CA LEU A 69 -5.95 10.51 -8.71
C LEU A 69 -6.28 10.71 -7.22
N GLY A 70 -6.38 11.96 -6.77
CA GLY A 70 -6.81 12.30 -5.40
C GLY A 70 -8.24 11.84 -5.09
N GLN A 71 -9.16 12.00 -6.05
CA GLN A 71 -10.55 11.53 -5.92
C GLN A 71 -10.63 9.99 -5.85
N ALA A 72 -9.90 9.29 -6.73
CA ALA A 72 -9.80 7.83 -6.69
C ALA A 72 -9.20 7.33 -5.37
N ARG A 73 -8.12 7.97 -4.89
CA ARG A 73 -7.52 7.68 -3.59
C ARG A 73 -8.51 7.93 -2.45
N GLY A 74 -9.25 9.03 -2.49
CA GLY A 74 -10.29 9.35 -1.50
C GLY A 74 -11.36 8.25 -1.41
N ALA A 75 -11.81 7.70 -2.54
CA ALA A 75 -12.74 6.57 -2.56
C ALA A 75 -12.14 5.31 -1.89
N CYS A 76 -10.88 4.98 -2.18
CA CYS A 76 -10.20 3.86 -1.54
C CYS A 76 -10.08 4.07 -0.01
N VAL A 77 -9.66 5.26 0.43
CA VAL A 77 -9.59 5.59 1.87
C VAL A 77 -10.95 5.48 2.53
N ALA A 78 -12.01 5.99 1.88
CA ALA A 78 -13.38 5.90 2.40
C ALA A 78 -13.83 4.44 2.59
N ALA A 79 -13.54 3.55 1.63
CA ALA A 79 -13.84 2.12 1.75
C ALA A 79 -13.07 1.47 2.90
N LEU A 80 -11.77 1.77 3.05
CA LEU A 80 -10.93 1.25 4.14
C LEU A 80 -11.45 1.69 5.52
N VAL A 81 -11.81 2.98 5.66
CA VAL A 81 -12.39 3.53 6.90
C VAL A 81 -13.78 2.96 7.17
N HIS A 82 -14.60 2.78 6.13
CA HIS A 82 -15.90 2.11 6.24
C HIS A 82 -15.75 0.68 6.77
N GLY A 83 -14.75 -0.05 6.28
CA GLY A 83 -14.35 -1.37 6.78
C GLY A 83 -13.68 -1.35 8.16
N LYS A 84 -13.60 -0.19 8.83
CA LYS A 84 -13.01 0.01 10.17
C LYS A 84 -11.53 -0.38 10.26
N LEU A 85 -10.80 -0.33 9.14
CA LEU A 85 -9.38 -0.63 9.12
C LEU A 85 -8.55 0.60 9.53
N PRO A 86 -7.53 0.43 10.37
CA PRO A 86 -6.47 1.43 10.49
C PRO A 86 -5.81 1.67 9.12
N VAL A 87 -5.65 2.94 8.74
CA VAL A 87 -5.08 3.32 7.44
C VAL A 87 -3.70 3.96 7.67
N HIS A 88 -2.66 3.34 7.11
CA HIS A 88 -1.30 3.85 7.15
C HIS A 88 -0.90 4.40 5.79
N GLU A 89 -0.17 5.51 5.78
CA GLU A 89 0.20 6.21 4.56
C GLU A 89 1.71 6.21 4.35
N TYR A 90 2.15 5.95 3.12
CA TYR A 90 3.56 5.92 2.74
C TYR A 90 3.82 6.71 1.47
N THR A 91 4.91 7.47 1.44
CA THR A 91 5.35 8.14 0.22
C THR A 91 6.03 7.15 -0.73
N ALA A 92 6.03 7.44 -2.03
CA ALA A 92 6.77 6.65 -3.03
C ALA A 92 8.25 6.46 -2.66
N LEU A 93 8.88 7.50 -2.08
CA LEU A 93 10.26 7.43 -1.58
C LEU A 93 10.41 6.41 -0.46
N GLN A 94 9.48 6.39 0.50
CA GLN A 94 9.50 5.44 1.61
C GLN A 94 9.29 4.00 1.14
N VAL A 95 8.42 3.79 0.14
CA VAL A 95 8.18 2.49 -0.47
C VAL A 95 9.45 1.99 -1.16
N LYS A 96 10.07 2.80 -2.00
CA LYS A 96 11.31 2.44 -2.69
C LYS A 96 12.46 2.13 -1.72
N GLN A 97 12.63 2.94 -0.68
CA GLN A 97 13.64 2.69 0.36
C GLN A 97 13.39 1.40 1.12
N ALA A 98 12.14 1.08 1.46
CA ALA A 98 11.82 -0.13 2.20
C ALA A 98 12.01 -1.40 1.38
N VAL A 99 11.60 -1.38 0.10
CA VAL A 99 11.59 -2.57 -0.77
C VAL A 99 12.93 -2.80 -1.45
N VAL A 100 13.61 -1.74 -1.92
CA VAL A 100 14.85 -1.83 -2.71
C VAL A 100 16.08 -1.37 -1.91
N GLY A 101 15.88 -0.65 -0.81
CA GLY A 101 16.98 -0.01 -0.06
C GLY A 101 17.43 1.34 -0.65
N GLN A 102 16.88 1.76 -1.78
CA GLN A 102 17.27 3.00 -2.48
C GLN A 102 16.03 3.80 -2.90
N GLY A 103 15.94 5.06 -2.47
CA GLY A 103 14.78 5.93 -2.78
C GLY A 103 14.66 6.34 -4.25
N LYS A 104 15.73 6.22 -5.04
CA LYS A 104 15.78 6.50 -6.48
C LYS A 104 15.61 5.26 -7.36
N ALA A 105 15.19 4.13 -6.79
CA ALA A 105 14.99 2.88 -7.52
C ALA A 105 14.01 3.06 -8.70
N ALA A 106 14.29 2.40 -9.82
CA ALA A 106 13.38 2.30 -10.95
C ALA A 106 12.17 1.44 -10.60
N LYS A 107 11.07 1.60 -11.34
CA LYS A 107 9.82 0.88 -11.10
C LYS A 107 9.99 -0.63 -11.28
N GLU A 108 10.76 -1.02 -12.26
CA GLU A 108 11.09 -2.42 -12.57
C GLU A 108 11.87 -3.09 -11.43
N GLN A 109 12.74 -2.34 -10.76
CA GLN A 109 13.47 -2.84 -9.58
C GLN A 109 12.52 -3.11 -8.41
N VAL A 110 11.55 -2.22 -8.17
CA VAL A 110 10.52 -2.43 -7.13
C VAL A 110 9.71 -3.67 -7.44
N GLN A 111 9.23 -3.82 -8.68
CA GLN A 111 8.46 -4.99 -9.13
C GLN A 111 9.26 -6.29 -8.98
N HIS A 112 10.53 -6.29 -9.38
CA HIS A 112 11.42 -7.44 -9.20
C HIS A 112 11.58 -7.82 -7.72
N MET A 113 11.82 -6.84 -6.86
CA MET A 113 11.95 -7.08 -5.43
C MET A 113 10.67 -7.61 -4.79
N VAL A 114 9.49 -7.12 -5.19
CA VAL A 114 8.20 -7.66 -4.74
C VAL A 114 8.08 -9.14 -5.09
N VAL A 115 8.42 -9.53 -6.32
CA VAL A 115 8.42 -10.94 -6.76
C VAL A 115 9.35 -11.79 -5.89
N GLN A 116 10.56 -11.30 -5.61
CA GLN A 116 11.55 -12.00 -4.78
C GLN A 116 11.10 -12.13 -3.31
N MET A 117 10.65 -11.03 -2.70
CA MET A 117 10.30 -10.99 -1.29
C MET A 117 9.08 -11.86 -0.96
N LEU A 118 8.09 -11.89 -1.85
CA LEU A 118 6.87 -12.68 -1.71
C LEU A 118 6.96 -14.05 -2.40
N ARG A 119 8.08 -14.38 -3.06
CA ARG A 119 8.31 -15.64 -3.79
C ARG A 119 7.19 -15.94 -4.80
N LEU A 120 6.81 -14.93 -5.58
CA LEU A 120 5.72 -15.07 -6.56
C LEU A 120 6.16 -15.95 -7.73
N ASN A 121 5.26 -16.80 -8.20
CA ASN A 121 5.48 -17.66 -9.38
C ASN A 121 5.38 -16.92 -10.73
N GLY A 122 5.05 -15.62 -10.70
CA GLY A 122 4.91 -14.77 -11.88
C GLY A 122 5.00 -13.30 -11.54
N THR A 123 5.07 -12.46 -12.56
CA THR A 123 5.16 -11.01 -12.40
C THR A 123 3.75 -10.41 -12.32
N PRO A 124 3.37 -9.76 -11.21
CA PRO A 124 2.08 -9.07 -11.11
C PRO A 124 2.03 -7.88 -12.05
N SER A 125 0.82 -7.40 -12.38
CA SER A 125 0.67 -6.13 -13.11
C SER A 125 1.33 -4.99 -12.33
N THR A 126 1.71 -3.93 -13.02
CA THR A 126 2.38 -2.78 -12.41
C THR A 126 1.63 -2.23 -11.20
N ASP A 127 0.31 -2.01 -11.33
CA ASP A 127 -0.53 -1.49 -10.25
C ASP A 127 -0.59 -2.46 -9.06
N ALA A 128 -0.68 -3.77 -9.32
CA ALA A 128 -0.67 -4.78 -8.26
C ALA A 128 0.69 -4.87 -7.55
N ALA A 129 1.79 -4.74 -8.30
CA ALA A 129 3.13 -4.70 -7.73
C ALA A 129 3.34 -3.47 -6.83
N ASP A 130 2.87 -2.30 -7.26
CA ASP A 130 2.92 -1.07 -6.47
C ASP A 130 2.14 -1.24 -5.15
N ALA A 131 0.94 -1.82 -5.20
CA ALA A 131 0.13 -2.08 -4.00
C ALA A 131 0.79 -3.10 -3.06
N LEU A 132 1.36 -4.19 -3.58
CA LEU A 132 2.13 -5.15 -2.79
C LEU A 132 3.37 -4.50 -2.17
N ALA A 133 4.06 -3.60 -2.87
CA ALA A 133 5.20 -2.86 -2.34
C ALA A 133 4.81 -1.98 -1.14
N VAL A 134 3.63 -1.35 -1.19
CA VAL A 134 3.08 -0.58 -0.05
C VAL A 134 2.79 -1.50 1.14
N ALA A 135 2.18 -2.66 0.92
CA ALA A 135 1.90 -3.65 1.97
C ALA A 135 3.20 -4.17 2.62
N ILE A 136 4.20 -4.54 1.82
CA ILE A 136 5.54 -4.94 2.28
C ILE A 136 6.18 -3.83 3.12
N THR A 137 6.09 -2.58 2.68
CA THR A 137 6.63 -1.42 3.39
C THR A 137 6.03 -1.29 4.79
N HIS A 138 4.72 -1.46 4.88
CA HIS A 138 4.01 -1.44 6.16
C HIS A 138 4.50 -2.56 7.09
N ALA A 139 4.58 -3.78 6.59
CA ALA A 139 5.05 -4.94 7.35
C ALA A 139 6.49 -4.74 7.89
N LEU A 140 7.42 -4.28 7.04
CA LEU A 140 8.82 -4.03 7.43
C LEU A 140 8.94 -2.93 8.48
N ARG A 141 8.17 -1.84 8.36
CA ARG A 141 8.23 -0.71 9.31
C ARG A 141 7.63 -1.05 10.65
N ASN A 142 6.51 -1.77 10.69
CA ASN A 142 5.91 -2.19 11.95
C ASN A 142 6.80 -3.18 12.70
N HIS A 143 7.46 -4.09 11.99
CA HIS A 143 8.40 -5.01 12.61
C HIS A 143 9.60 -4.28 13.22
N ASN A 144 10.18 -3.31 12.50
CA ASN A 144 11.30 -2.52 13.00
C ASN A 144 10.91 -1.69 14.24
N LEU A 145 9.71 -1.10 14.23
CA LEU A 145 9.19 -0.35 15.36
C LEU A 145 8.98 -1.24 16.60
N ALA A 146 8.38 -2.42 16.43
CA ALA A 146 8.19 -3.38 17.52
C ALA A 146 9.53 -3.87 18.10
N ALA A 147 10.52 -4.17 17.26
CA ALA A 147 11.86 -4.57 17.69
C ALA A 147 12.58 -3.45 18.47
N GLN A 148 12.45 -2.19 18.05
CA GLN A 148 13.05 -1.04 18.73
C GLN A 148 12.38 -0.75 20.08
N ILE A 149 11.07 -0.93 20.20
CA ILE A 149 10.35 -0.82 21.47
C ILE A 149 10.80 -1.91 22.45
N GLN A 150 10.96 -3.15 21.98
CA GLN A 150 11.48 -4.28 22.80
C GLN A 150 12.92 -4.05 23.30
N GLN A 151 13.73 -3.30 22.55
CA GLN A 151 15.10 -2.92 22.96
C GLN A 151 15.14 -1.73 23.93
N GLY A 152 14.01 -1.27 24.46
CA GLY A 152 13.94 -0.19 25.44
C GLY A 152 14.01 1.22 24.83
N LEU A 153 13.90 1.35 23.51
CA LEU A 153 13.79 2.64 22.85
C LEU A 153 12.34 3.15 22.91
N SER A 154 12.14 4.41 23.31
CA SER A 154 10.82 5.03 23.27
C SER A 154 10.72 6.03 22.11
N VAL A 155 9.52 6.16 21.53
CA VAL A 155 9.27 7.13 20.47
C VAL A 155 8.67 8.40 21.10
N LYS A 156 9.39 9.50 21.06
CA LYS A 156 8.90 10.80 21.48
C LYS A 156 8.89 11.77 20.30
N ARG A 157 7.71 12.29 19.92
CA ARG A 157 7.52 13.22 18.78
C ARG A 157 8.17 12.75 17.46
N GLY A 158 8.04 11.45 17.13
CA GLY A 158 8.59 10.89 15.90
C GLY A 158 10.12 10.64 15.92
N ARG A 159 10.79 10.76 17.05
CA ARG A 159 12.21 10.42 17.24
C ARG A 159 12.38 9.35 18.32
N PHE A 160 13.30 8.43 18.08
CA PHE A 160 13.68 7.43 19.10
C PHE A 160 14.54 8.08 20.17
N THR A 161 14.24 7.76 21.42
CA THR A 161 15.06 8.16 22.59
C THR A 161 15.29 6.93 23.47
N THR A 162 16.49 6.81 24.01
CA THR A 162 16.78 5.84 25.08
C THR A 162 16.08 6.26 26.37
N ARG A 163 15.59 5.28 27.10
CA ARG A 163 15.11 5.49 28.47
C ARG A 163 16.26 5.73 29.40
#